data_a00f0dacb9dde8138457c9e208df3286
#
_entry.id   a00f0dacb9dde8138457c9e208df3286
#
_cell.length_a   1.000
_cell.length_b   1.000
_cell.length_c   1.000
_cell.angle_alpha   90.00
_cell.angle_beta   90.00
_cell.angle_gamma   90.00
#
_symmetry.space_group_name_H-M   'P 1'
#
loop_
_entity.id
_entity.type
_entity.pdbx_description
1 polymer ?
#
loop_
_entity_poly.entity_id
_entity_poly.type
_entity_poly.pdbx_seq_one_letter_code
_entity_poly.pdbx_strand_id
1 'polypeptide(L)'
;MLRNTNRIRRSTFLTEVHSFGWWGFWVLARAKTNTRLPKLIVRLTLSKRRQPRQTGTTFDLAGHSFDFLSLPAPQRNADTMPSEQGHRLYVKGRHLSFQRSKHALTPNTSLVKIEGVDDTKSAKFYLGKKVAFVYRAKREVRGSNIRVIWGKVTRPHGNSGVVRAKFRHNLPPKSLGATVRVMLYPSNI
;
A
#
# COMPACT_ATOMS: atom_id res chain seq x y z
N MET A 1 15.89 22.12 64.15
CA MET A 1 14.49 22.17 64.61
C MET A 1 13.71 23.00 63.65
N LEU A 2 12.77 22.44 62.94
CA LEU A 2 11.46 22.97 62.50
C LEU A 2 10.90 22.03 61.40
N ARG A 3 9.96 21.21 61.83
CA ARG A 3 9.17 20.32 60.96
C ARG A 3 8.10 21.14 60.27
N ASN A 4 8.01 21.07 58.95
CA ASN A 4 6.91 21.69 58.20
C ASN A 4 6.00 20.56 57.67
N THR A 5 4.86 20.39 58.34
CA THR A 5 3.81 19.47 57.98
C THR A 5 2.78 20.18 57.13
N ASN A 6 2.81 19.96 55.81
CA ASN A 6 1.76 20.42 54.91
C ASN A 6 0.64 19.38 54.83
N ARG A 7 -0.43 19.69 55.51
CA ARG A 7 -1.71 18.98 55.62
C ARG A 7 -2.56 19.27 54.35
N ILE A 8 -2.71 18.31 53.49
CA ILE A 8 -3.61 18.40 52.33
C ILE A 8 -5.05 18.18 52.81
N ARG A 9 -5.88 19.21 52.66
CA ARG A 9 -7.34 19.13 52.88
C ARG A 9 -8.01 18.40 51.73
N ARG A 10 -8.72 17.33 52.02
CA ARG A 10 -9.67 16.70 51.13
C ARG A 10 -10.96 17.50 51.14
N SER A 11 -11.35 18.10 50.03
CA SER A 11 -12.69 18.61 49.80
C SER A 11 -13.57 17.52 49.19
N THR A 12 -14.50 17.05 50.00
CA THR A 12 -15.63 16.22 49.56
C THR A 12 -16.65 17.10 48.85
N PHE A 13 -16.81 16.94 47.55
CA PHE A 13 -17.96 17.46 46.82
C PHE A 13 -19.05 16.40 46.76
N LEU A 14 -20.10 16.60 47.53
CA LEU A 14 -21.41 15.98 47.34
C LEU A 14 -22.01 16.57 46.07
N THR A 15 -22.32 15.75 45.08
CA THR A 15 -23.22 16.11 43.99
C THR A 15 -24.51 15.33 44.12
N GLU A 16 -25.51 16.08 44.30
CA GLU A 16 -26.94 15.77 44.40
C GLU A 16 -27.45 15.12 43.11
N VAL A 17 -28.16 14.00 43.28
CA VAL A 17 -28.82 13.28 42.20
C VAL A 17 -30.19 13.89 41.96
N HIS A 18 -30.37 14.66 40.89
CA HIS A 18 -31.69 14.96 40.37
C HIS A 18 -32.13 13.94 39.34
N SER A 19 -33.06 13.10 39.75
CA SER A 19 -33.86 12.27 38.90
C SER A 19 -34.81 13.10 38.03
N PHE A 20 -34.65 13.03 36.70
CA PHE A 20 -35.74 13.36 35.78
C PHE A 20 -35.91 12.22 34.79
N GLY A 21 -36.99 11.51 34.99
CA GLY A 21 -37.47 10.53 34.05
C GLY A 21 -38.05 11.18 32.80
N TRP A 22 -37.66 10.63 31.66
CA TRP A 22 -38.46 10.77 30.46
C TRP A 22 -38.46 9.41 29.74
N TRP A 23 -39.57 8.74 29.87
CA TRP A 23 -40.00 7.64 29.04
C TRP A 23 -40.38 8.23 27.67
N GLY A 24 -39.60 7.91 26.66
CA GLY A 24 -39.93 8.19 25.28
C GLY A 24 -39.90 6.89 24.48
N PHE A 25 -41.07 6.29 24.30
CA PHE A 25 -41.38 5.21 23.38
C PHE A 25 -40.86 5.52 21.97
N TRP A 26 -39.92 4.72 21.46
CA TRP A 26 -39.75 4.60 20.02
C TRP A 26 -39.73 3.13 19.63
N VAL A 27 -40.97 2.64 19.44
CA VAL A 27 -41.22 1.46 18.62
C VAL A 27 -41.18 1.94 17.17
N LEU A 28 -40.21 1.55 16.40
CA LEU A 28 -40.24 1.73 14.96
C LEU A 28 -39.77 0.48 14.24
N ALA A 29 -40.79 -0.16 13.77
CA ALA A 29 -40.97 -0.96 12.56
C ALA A 29 -39.69 -1.38 11.83
N ARG A 30 -39.40 -2.67 11.97
CA ARG A 30 -38.51 -3.46 11.16
C ARG A 30 -39.13 -3.71 9.79
N ALA A 31 -38.98 -2.79 8.85
CA ALA A 31 -39.36 -3.03 7.46
C ALA A 31 -38.36 -4.00 6.81
N LYS A 32 -38.79 -5.25 6.69
CA LYS A 32 -38.14 -6.26 5.83
C LYS A 32 -38.47 -5.87 4.36
N THR A 33 -37.62 -5.12 3.72
CA THR A 33 -37.67 -4.98 2.27
C THR A 33 -36.84 -6.09 1.63
N ASN A 34 -37.56 -7.15 1.29
CA ASN A 34 -37.07 -8.29 0.53
C ASN A 34 -37.16 -7.92 -0.97
N THR A 35 -36.22 -7.10 -1.46
CA THR A 35 -36.11 -6.80 -2.89
C THR A 35 -35.18 -7.84 -3.52
N ARG A 36 -35.79 -8.90 -4.04
CA ARG A 36 -35.16 -9.79 -5.02
C ARG A 36 -34.86 -8.97 -6.27
N LEU A 37 -33.60 -8.65 -6.49
CA LEU A 37 -33.13 -8.13 -7.78
C LEU A 37 -33.23 -9.26 -8.83
N PRO A 38 -33.82 -9.01 -10.01
CA PRO A 38 -33.83 -9.99 -11.08
C PRO A 38 -32.40 -10.19 -11.58
N LYS A 39 -31.97 -11.46 -11.69
CA LYS A 39 -30.73 -11.86 -12.35
C LYS A 39 -30.83 -11.47 -13.84
N LEU A 40 -30.30 -10.32 -14.18
CA LEU A 40 -30.03 -9.94 -15.57
C LEU A 40 -28.86 -10.82 -16.03
N ILE A 41 -29.22 -11.90 -16.74
CA ILE A 41 -28.27 -12.72 -17.48
C ILE A 41 -27.80 -11.86 -18.65
N VAL A 42 -26.69 -11.16 -18.47
CA VAL A 42 -25.97 -10.55 -19.58
C VAL A 42 -25.31 -11.68 -20.34
N ARG A 43 -25.99 -12.14 -21.37
CA ARG A 43 -25.44 -13.10 -22.35
C ARG A 43 -24.40 -12.35 -23.17
N LEU A 44 -23.15 -12.43 -22.75
CA LEU A 44 -21.99 -11.98 -23.51
C LEU A 44 -21.91 -12.85 -24.78
N THR A 45 -22.50 -12.34 -25.86
CA THR A 45 -22.24 -12.86 -27.20
C THR A 45 -20.78 -12.53 -27.55
N LEU A 46 -19.94 -13.55 -27.47
CA LEU A 46 -18.56 -13.49 -27.91
C LEU A 46 -18.59 -13.32 -29.45
N SER A 47 -18.54 -12.08 -29.90
CA SER A 47 -18.32 -11.76 -31.31
C SER A 47 -16.94 -12.24 -31.70
N LYS A 48 -16.90 -13.40 -32.33
CA LYS A 48 -15.71 -13.99 -32.93
C LYS A 48 -15.27 -13.08 -34.07
N ARG A 49 -14.36 -12.17 -33.79
CA ARG A 49 -13.72 -11.32 -34.80
C ARG A 49 -13.02 -12.23 -35.79
N ARG A 50 -13.63 -12.41 -36.95
CA ARG A 50 -13.00 -13.05 -38.10
C ARG A 50 -11.82 -12.19 -38.53
N GLN A 51 -10.64 -12.74 -38.49
CA GLN A 51 -9.47 -12.14 -39.13
C GLN A 51 -9.72 -12.11 -40.64
N PRO A 52 -9.39 -11.02 -41.33
CA PRO A 52 -9.48 -10.97 -42.79
C PRO A 52 -8.45 -11.97 -43.35
N ARG A 53 -8.93 -12.90 -44.16
CA ARG A 53 -8.09 -13.75 -45.00
C ARG A 53 -7.37 -12.80 -45.98
N GLN A 54 -6.08 -12.75 -45.88
CA GLN A 54 -5.25 -12.18 -46.95
C GLN A 54 -5.25 -13.15 -48.12
N THR A 55 -6.15 -12.97 -49.06
CA THR A 55 -6.08 -13.55 -50.39
C THR A 55 -5.74 -12.42 -51.33
N GLY A 56 -4.53 -12.40 -51.77
CA GLY A 56 -4.06 -11.39 -52.70
C GLY A 56 -2.71 -11.79 -53.28
N THR A 57 -2.64 -12.94 -53.94
CA THR A 57 -1.57 -13.18 -54.90
C THR A 57 -1.95 -12.49 -56.17
N THR A 58 -1.46 -11.27 -56.37
CA THR A 58 -1.45 -10.62 -57.67
C THR A 58 -0.29 -11.22 -58.46
N PHE A 59 -0.60 -12.02 -59.47
CA PHE A 59 0.36 -12.47 -60.48
C PHE A 59 0.46 -11.32 -61.49
N ASP A 60 1.61 -10.64 -61.55
CA ASP A 60 1.95 -9.78 -62.66
C ASP A 60 2.54 -10.60 -63.78
N LEU A 61 2.02 -10.36 -65.00
CA LEU A 61 2.30 -11.08 -66.27
C LEU A 61 3.73 -10.88 -66.82
N ALA A 62 4.68 -10.49 -66.02
CA ALA A 62 6.06 -10.24 -66.43
C ALA A 62 7.08 -11.06 -65.62
N GLY A 63 6.91 -12.34 -65.51
CA GLY A 63 7.89 -13.40 -65.19
C GLY A 63 9.19 -13.07 -64.40
N HIS A 64 9.28 -11.96 -63.71
CA HIS A 64 10.41 -11.62 -62.86
C HIS A 64 10.06 -11.90 -61.43
N SER A 65 10.64 -12.98 -60.90
CA SER A 65 10.65 -13.25 -59.48
C SER A 65 11.45 -12.18 -58.76
N PHE A 66 10.77 -11.18 -58.25
CA PHE A 66 11.39 -10.30 -57.25
C PHE A 66 11.49 -11.11 -55.97
N ASP A 67 12.66 -11.64 -55.72
CA ASP A 67 13.05 -12.05 -54.38
C ASP A 67 12.93 -10.81 -53.48
N PHE A 68 11.80 -10.74 -52.80
CA PHE A 68 11.63 -9.78 -51.72
C PHE A 68 12.68 -10.13 -50.68
N LEU A 69 13.87 -9.51 -50.87
CA LEU A 69 14.92 -9.52 -49.82
C LEU A 69 14.24 -9.24 -48.51
N SER A 70 14.04 -10.27 -47.74
CA SER A 70 13.53 -10.16 -46.35
C SER A 70 14.48 -9.24 -45.65
N LEU A 71 14.06 -7.99 -45.50
CA LEU A 71 14.76 -7.04 -44.64
C LEU A 71 14.86 -7.74 -43.29
N PRO A 72 16.07 -7.93 -42.76
CA PRO A 72 16.21 -8.52 -41.44
C PRO A 72 15.39 -7.65 -40.47
N ALA A 73 14.48 -8.29 -39.75
CA ALA A 73 13.70 -7.64 -38.74
C ALA A 73 14.67 -6.81 -37.87
N PRO A 74 14.31 -5.58 -37.49
CA PRO A 74 15.19 -4.76 -36.65
C PRO A 74 15.56 -5.58 -35.44
N GLN A 75 16.81 -6.04 -35.40
CA GLN A 75 17.41 -6.71 -34.27
C GLN A 75 17.28 -5.71 -33.12
N ARG A 76 16.35 -5.97 -32.21
CA ARG A 76 16.36 -5.25 -30.94
C ARG A 76 17.67 -5.64 -30.29
N ASN A 77 18.62 -4.69 -30.29
CA ASN A 77 19.90 -4.86 -29.61
C ASN A 77 19.59 -5.24 -28.17
N ALA A 78 19.70 -6.53 -27.87
CA ALA A 78 19.50 -7.07 -26.53
C ALA A 78 20.54 -6.49 -25.53
N ASP A 79 21.55 -5.79 -26.06
CA ASP A 79 22.70 -5.28 -25.30
C ASP A 79 22.48 -3.87 -24.74
N THR A 80 21.35 -3.22 -25.05
CA THR A 80 20.98 -2.01 -24.34
C THR A 80 20.28 -2.42 -23.04
N MET A 81 21.00 -3.11 -22.17
CA MET A 81 20.60 -3.21 -20.78
C MET A 81 20.51 -1.78 -20.27
N PRO A 82 19.32 -1.28 -19.90
CA PRO A 82 19.26 0.02 -19.26
C PRO A 82 20.19 -0.04 -18.06
N SER A 83 21.09 0.91 -17.96
CA SER A 83 22.03 1.06 -16.84
C SER A 83 21.30 1.42 -15.54
N GLU A 84 20.19 0.75 -15.27
CA GLU A 84 19.34 0.95 -14.10
C GLU A 84 19.97 0.46 -12.80
N GLN A 85 21.07 -0.24 -12.90
CA GLN A 85 21.63 -0.99 -11.77
C GLN A 85 22.41 -0.11 -10.79
N GLY A 86 22.86 1.08 -11.18
CA GLY A 86 23.79 1.85 -10.37
C GLY A 86 23.19 2.81 -9.34
N HIS A 87 21.96 3.26 -9.48
CA HIS A 87 21.49 4.45 -8.74
C HIS A 87 20.43 4.21 -7.68
N ARG A 88 19.88 3.01 -7.57
CA ARG A 88 18.82 2.69 -6.62
C ARG A 88 19.38 2.27 -5.27
N LEU A 89 19.36 3.16 -4.28
CA LEU A 89 19.75 2.88 -2.90
C LEU A 89 18.55 2.54 -2.00
N TYR A 90 17.57 1.84 -2.52
CA TYR A 90 16.42 1.37 -1.76
C TYR A 90 15.92 0.03 -2.25
N VAL A 91 15.33 -0.72 -1.35
CA VAL A 91 14.61 -1.97 -1.64
C VAL A 91 13.11 -1.68 -1.56
N LYS A 92 12.34 -2.31 -2.43
CA LYS A 92 10.88 -2.23 -2.37
C LYS A 92 10.38 -3.06 -1.20
N GLY A 93 9.38 -2.55 -0.50
CA GLY A 93 8.63 -3.27 0.51
C GLY A 93 7.14 -3.01 0.34
N ARG A 94 6.32 -3.80 0.98
CA ARG A 94 4.86 -3.65 0.97
C ARG A 94 4.36 -3.41 2.37
N HIS A 95 3.52 -2.39 2.55
CA HIS A 95 2.84 -2.15 3.82
C HIS A 95 1.72 -3.17 3.98
N LEU A 96 1.83 -4.05 4.97
CA LEU A 96 0.86 -5.11 5.22
C LEU A 96 -0.27 -4.65 6.14
N SER A 97 0.09 -4.15 7.31
CA SER A 97 -0.85 -3.84 8.38
C SER A 97 -0.19 -2.94 9.43
N PHE A 98 -0.93 -2.65 10.47
CA PHE A 98 -0.43 -2.04 11.71
C PHE A 98 -0.25 -3.11 12.79
N GLN A 99 0.56 -2.80 13.80
CA GLN A 99 0.64 -3.63 14.98
C GLN A 99 -0.72 -3.60 15.69
N ARG A 100 -1.22 -4.78 16.05
CA ARG A 100 -2.53 -4.92 16.71
C ARG A 100 -2.57 -6.11 17.64
N SER A 101 -3.48 -6.06 18.60
CA SER A 101 -3.99 -7.22 19.32
C SER A 101 -5.41 -7.56 18.84
N LYS A 102 -6.11 -8.46 19.52
CA LYS A 102 -7.51 -8.79 19.20
C LYS A 102 -8.43 -7.56 19.29
N HIS A 103 -8.26 -6.75 20.32
CA HIS A 103 -9.13 -5.61 20.63
C HIS A 103 -8.48 -4.23 20.38
N ALA A 104 -7.15 -4.14 20.46
CA ALA A 104 -6.44 -2.88 20.34
C ALA A 104 -5.62 -2.82 19.06
N LEU A 105 -5.67 -1.65 18.38
CA LEU A 105 -4.89 -1.32 17.19
C LEU A 105 -3.87 -0.25 17.54
N THR A 106 -2.61 -0.45 17.18
CA THR A 106 -1.50 0.49 17.40
C THR A 106 -1.00 1.03 16.07
N PRO A 107 -1.64 2.09 15.52
CA PRO A 107 -1.35 2.58 14.15
C PRO A 107 0.00 3.27 14.01
N ASN A 108 0.68 3.62 15.12
CA ASN A 108 2.01 4.22 15.10
C ASN A 108 3.12 3.24 14.67
N THR A 109 2.84 1.94 14.72
CA THR A 109 3.77 0.90 14.29
C THR A 109 3.19 0.16 13.08
N SER A 110 3.84 0.32 11.94
CA SER A 110 3.46 -0.33 10.68
C SER A 110 4.25 -1.61 10.47
N LEU A 111 3.63 -2.60 9.85
CA LEU A 111 4.24 -3.85 9.45
C LEU A 111 4.58 -3.78 7.96
N VAL A 112 5.85 -3.96 7.62
CA VAL A 112 6.34 -3.88 6.24
C VAL A 112 7.03 -5.20 5.88
N LYS A 113 6.62 -5.82 4.78
CA LYS A 113 7.30 -6.96 4.16
C LYS A 113 8.27 -6.40 3.13
N ILE A 114 9.53 -6.74 3.25
CA ILE A 114 10.58 -6.35 2.30
C ILE A 114 10.67 -7.43 1.22
N GLU A 115 10.81 -7.04 -0.03
CA GLU A 115 10.99 -7.96 -1.15
C GLU A 115 12.34 -8.69 -1.02
N GLY A 116 12.34 -10.01 -1.21
CA GLY A 116 13.54 -10.85 -1.10
C GLY A 116 14.02 -11.11 0.32
N VAL A 117 13.20 -10.79 1.33
CA VAL A 117 13.54 -11.05 2.75
C VAL A 117 12.47 -11.96 3.35
N ASP A 118 12.82 -13.22 3.58
CA ASP A 118 11.90 -14.22 4.14
C ASP A 118 12.30 -14.69 5.55
N ASP A 119 13.56 -14.44 5.94
CA ASP A 119 14.10 -14.84 7.22
C ASP A 119 14.28 -13.68 8.20
N THR A 120 14.21 -13.99 9.48
CA THR A 120 14.49 -13.03 10.56
C THR A 120 15.95 -12.57 10.55
N LYS A 121 16.92 -13.44 10.17
CA LYS A 121 18.33 -13.09 10.08
C LYS A 121 18.56 -11.99 9.05
N SER A 122 18.01 -12.14 7.85
CA SER A 122 18.05 -11.15 6.77
C SER A 122 17.33 -9.86 7.14
N ALA A 123 16.23 -9.95 7.88
CA ALA A 123 15.48 -8.79 8.36
C ALA A 123 16.28 -7.94 9.36
N LYS A 124 17.18 -8.54 10.15
CA LYS A 124 18.03 -7.82 11.10
C LYS A 124 18.96 -6.82 10.40
N PHE A 125 19.37 -7.08 9.17
CA PHE A 125 20.19 -6.14 8.37
C PHE A 125 19.50 -4.79 8.17
N TYR A 126 18.18 -4.77 8.08
CA TYR A 126 17.39 -3.56 7.83
C TYR A 126 17.06 -2.76 9.10
N LEU A 127 17.51 -3.18 10.27
CA LEU A 127 17.24 -2.45 11.51
C LEU A 127 17.88 -1.06 11.48
N GLY A 128 17.15 -0.06 11.95
CA GLY A 128 17.60 1.33 11.98
C GLY A 128 17.54 2.06 10.62
N LYS A 129 17.42 1.35 9.51
CA LYS A 129 17.35 1.95 8.17
C LYS A 129 16.11 2.81 7.99
N LYS A 130 16.23 3.85 7.16
CA LYS A 130 15.14 4.77 6.85
C LYS A 130 14.12 4.10 5.94
N VAL A 131 12.85 4.44 6.16
CA VAL A 131 11.73 3.97 5.34
C VAL A 131 10.96 5.18 4.83
N ALA A 132 10.56 5.16 3.56
CA ALA A 132 9.83 6.24 2.93
C ALA A 132 8.55 5.71 2.27
N PHE A 133 7.42 6.28 2.65
CA PHE A 133 6.16 6.10 1.93
C PHE A 133 5.93 7.29 1.02
N VAL A 134 5.96 7.04 -0.30
CA VAL A 134 5.83 8.06 -1.34
C VAL A 134 4.42 7.99 -1.92
N TYR A 135 3.72 9.13 -1.96
CA TYR A 135 2.38 9.20 -2.53
C TYR A 135 2.16 10.51 -3.29
N ARG A 136 1.21 10.49 -4.22
CA ARG A 136 0.79 11.69 -4.94
C ARG A 136 -0.43 12.30 -4.25
N ALA A 137 -0.34 13.60 -3.99
CA ALA A 137 -1.45 14.41 -3.46
C ALA A 137 -2.14 15.16 -4.61
N LYS A 138 -3.39 15.57 -4.38
CA LYS A 138 -4.15 16.36 -5.36
C LYS A 138 -3.62 17.80 -5.45
N ARG A 139 -3.28 18.40 -4.28
CA ARG A 139 -2.77 19.76 -4.21
C ARG A 139 -1.26 19.78 -4.38
N GLU A 140 -0.81 20.61 -5.28
CA GLU A 140 0.60 20.93 -5.48
C GLU A 140 1.11 21.81 -4.34
N VAL A 141 2.31 21.51 -3.86
CA VAL A 141 3.02 22.29 -2.83
C VAL A 141 4.48 22.40 -3.26
N ARG A 142 4.99 23.62 -3.36
CA ARG A 142 6.38 23.91 -3.77
C ARG A 142 6.74 23.29 -5.13
N GLY A 143 5.84 23.34 -6.12
CA GLY A 143 6.08 22.83 -7.46
C GLY A 143 6.07 21.30 -7.57
N SER A 144 5.56 20.57 -6.56
CA SER A 144 5.50 19.12 -6.62
C SER A 144 4.21 18.55 -5.98
N ASN A 145 3.66 17.55 -6.67
CA ASN A 145 2.53 16.75 -6.15
C ASN A 145 2.98 15.53 -5.34
N ILE A 146 4.29 15.26 -5.29
CA ILE A 146 4.86 14.10 -4.61
C ILE A 146 5.11 14.45 -3.15
N ARG A 147 4.58 13.63 -2.24
CA ARG A 147 4.80 13.74 -0.81
C ARG A 147 5.38 12.47 -0.23
N VAL A 148 6.19 12.63 0.81
CA VAL A 148 6.89 11.53 1.46
C VAL A 148 6.64 11.56 2.96
N ILE A 149 6.27 10.40 3.52
CA ILE A 149 6.23 10.19 4.97
C ILE A 149 7.44 9.34 5.34
N TRP A 150 8.32 9.90 6.16
CA TRP A 150 9.54 9.23 6.60
C TRP A 150 9.33 8.46 7.89
N GLY A 151 10.01 7.31 8.00
CA GLY A 151 10.06 6.47 9.17
C GLY A 151 11.41 5.77 9.34
N LYS A 152 11.49 4.89 10.33
CA LYS A 152 12.65 4.03 10.62
C LYS A 152 12.18 2.60 10.90
N VAL A 153 12.96 1.62 10.47
CA VAL A 153 12.77 0.23 10.88
C VAL A 153 13.25 0.09 12.32
N THR A 154 12.42 -0.50 13.18
CA THR A 154 12.71 -0.62 14.62
C THR A 154 13.14 -2.02 15.02
N ARG A 155 12.39 -3.04 14.60
CA ARG A 155 12.68 -4.44 14.95
C ARG A 155 12.01 -5.40 13.96
N PRO A 156 12.47 -6.66 13.88
CA PRO A 156 11.78 -7.70 13.13
C PRO A 156 10.43 -8.03 13.76
N HIS A 157 9.52 -8.56 12.96
CA HIS A 157 8.22 -9.03 13.41
C HIS A 157 7.96 -10.44 12.91
N GLY A 158 7.94 -11.39 13.84
CA GLY A 158 7.80 -12.81 13.50
C GLY A 158 9.02 -13.39 12.79
N ASN A 159 8.85 -14.52 12.11
CA ASN A 159 9.92 -15.27 11.46
C ASN A 159 9.93 -15.14 9.93
N SER A 160 8.92 -14.54 9.34
CA SER A 160 8.72 -14.44 7.89
C SER A 160 9.33 -13.20 7.24
N GLY A 161 10.36 -12.60 7.85
CA GLY A 161 11.06 -11.44 7.28
C GLY A 161 10.27 -10.12 7.31
N VAL A 162 9.14 -10.07 8.03
CA VAL A 162 8.38 -8.83 8.24
C VAL A 162 9.10 -7.96 9.27
N VAL A 163 9.11 -6.65 9.04
CA VAL A 163 9.72 -5.68 9.95
C VAL A 163 8.67 -4.70 10.49
N ARG A 164 8.92 -4.21 11.71
CA ARG A 164 8.16 -3.11 12.29
C ARG A 164 8.83 -1.79 11.97
N ALA A 165 8.08 -0.85 11.44
CA ALA A 165 8.55 0.50 11.15
C ALA A 165 7.72 1.53 11.92
N LYS A 166 8.37 2.56 12.45
CA LYS A 166 7.73 3.74 13.04
C LYS A 166 7.91 4.92 12.10
N PHE A 167 6.80 5.56 11.73
CA PHE A 167 6.78 6.75 10.89
C PHE A 167 6.60 8.00 11.74
N ARG A 168 7.04 9.16 11.22
CA ARG A 168 6.84 10.47 11.88
C ARG A 168 5.36 10.81 12.03
N HIS A 169 4.58 10.49 10.99
CA HIS A 169 3.13 10.55 10.99
C HIS A 169 2.60 9.17 10.67
N ASN A 170 1.51 8.77 11.27
CA ASN A 170 0.89 7.49 11.00
C ASN A 170 0.54 7.38 9.52
N LEU A 171 0.75 6.20 8.96
CA LEU A 171 0.38 5.95 7.58
C LEU A 171 -1.14 5.99 7.41
N PRO A 172 -1.66 6.58 6.32
CA PRO A 172 -3.08 6.59 6.05
C PRO A 172 -3.57 5.15 5.74
N PRO A 173 -4.86 4.83 5.98
CA PRO A 173 -5.41 3.51 5.66
C PRO A 173 -5.24 3.11 4.18
N LYS A 174 -5.23 4.09 3.28
CA LYS A 174 -4.97 3.90 1.85
C LYS A 174 -3.59 3.30 1.54
N SER A 175 -2.65 3.36 2.48
CA SER A 175 -1.31 2.79 2.31
C SER A 175 -1.26 1.28 2.46
N LEU A 176 -2.31 0.64 2.96
CA LEU A 176 -2.37 -0.82 3.08
C LEU A 176 -2.23 -1.47 1.71
N GLY A 177 -1.29 -2.42 1.60
CA GLY A 177 -0.93 -3.05 0.34
C GLY A 177 -0.04 -2.20 -0.60
N ALA A 178 0.18 -0.92 -0.30
CA ALA A 178 1.00 -0.04 -1.13
C ALA A 178 2.50 -0.32 -0.96
N THR A 179 3.25 0.08 -1.99
CA THR A 179 4.70 -0.04 -2.00
C THR A 179 5.34 1.03 -1.12
N VAL A 180 6.30 0.61 -0.31
CA VAL A 180 7.13 1.43 0.57
C VAL A 180 8.59 1.26 0.15
N ARG A 181 9.39 2.31 0.22
CA ARG A 181 10.82 2.27 -0.09
C ARG A 181 11.61 2.14 1.20
N VAL A 182 12.35 1.03 1.35
CA VAL A 182 13.27 0.82 2.46
C VAL A 182 14.66 1.21 1.99
N MET A 183 15.19 2.30 2.53
CA MET A 183 16.49 2.82 2.14
C MET A 183 17.62 1.93 2.69
N LEU A 184 18.74 1.87 1.98
CA LEU A 184 19.91 1.11 2.44
C LEU A 184 20.79 1.89 3.44
N TYR A 185 20.40 3.11 3.76
CA TYR A 185 21.07 3.97 4.73
C TYR A 185 20.18 4.23 5.97
N PRO A 186 20.75 4.53 7.15
CA PRO A 186 22.17 4.53 7.48
C PRO A 186 22.81 3.15 7.40
N SER A 187 24.11 3.07 7.12
CA SER A 187 24.88 1.84 7.18
C SER A 187 25.10 1.42 8.64
N ASN A 188 25.01 0.12 8.92
CA ASN A 188 25.27 -0.50 10.22
C ASN A 188 26.37 -1.56 10.07
N ILE A 189 27.29 -1.33 9.17
CA ILE A 189 28.43 -2.22 8.91
C ILE A 189 29.60 -1.73 9.74
#